data_fa08638ab7388a9ba5998587ffd225b0
#
_entry.id   fa08638ab7388a9ba5998587ffd225b0
#
_cell.length_a   1.000
_cell.length_b   1.000
_cell.length_c   1.000
_cell.angle_alpha   90.00
_cell.angle_beta   90.00
_cell.angle_gamma   90.00
#
_symmetry.space_group_name_H-M   'P 1'
#
loop_
_entity.id
_entity.type
_entity.pdbx_description
1 polymer ?
#
loop_
_entity_poly.entity_id
_entity_poly.type
_entity_poly.pdbx_seq_one_letter_code
_entity_poly.pdbx_strand_id
1 'polypeptide(L)'
;SEEEIEKMVKDAEKHAESDKKKKEVVELKNQADSLIHATEKSLKEHGSKVRAEEKKKIEESLEALKKVKDSDNKEELKTKVDALTQASMKLGEVIYKEAQQEAQKQQAKQRKSEPPKEEKKGSGKKEEKVVDAEFEEVNKKDNKKSA
;
A
#
# COMPACT_ATOMS: atom_id res chain seq x y z
N SER A 1 -16.24 -49.11 -15.48
CA SER A 1 -15.37 -49.91 -14.61
C SER A 1 -14.69 -49.02 -13.58
N GLU A 2 -14.24 -49.58 -12.49
CA GLU A 2 -13.51 -48.82 -11.46
C GLU A 2 -12.29 -48.12 -12.04
N GLU A 3 -11.60 -48.75 -12.98
CA GLU A 3 -10.43 -48.17 -13.68
C GLU A 3 -10.78 -46.91 -14.49
N GLU A 4 -11.94 -46.87 -15.10
CA GLU A 4 -12.40 -45.67 -15.84
C GLU A 4 -12.75 -44.55 -14.90
N ILE A 5 -13.32 -44.83 -13.75
CA ILE A 5 -13.63 -43.84 -12.70
C ILE A 5 -12.32 -43.25 -12.14
N GLU A 6 -11.35 -44.11 -11.79
CA GLU A 6 -10.04 -43.65 -11.31
C GLU A 6 -9.31 -42.80 -12.35
N LYS A 7 -9.39 -43.14 -13.63
CA LYS A 7 -8.80 -42.37 -14.71
C LYS A 7 -9.46 -40.99 -14.83
N MET A 8 -10.79 -40.96 -14.78
CA MET A 8 -11.55 -39.70 -14.83
C MET A 8 -11.23 -38.79 -13.64
N VAL A 9 -11.09 -39.34 -12.44
CA VAL A 9 -10.70 -38.57 -11.25
C VAL A 9 -9.30 -38.02 -11.40
N LYS A 10 -8.32 -38.81 -11.80
CA LYS A 10 -6.94 -38.38 -12.04
C LYS A 10 -6.85 -37.30 -13.13
N ASP A 11 -7.62 -37.40 -14.18
CA ASP A 11 -7.66 -36.41 -15.26
C ASP A 11 -8.32 -35.11 -14.77
N ALA A 12 -9.39 -35.18 -13.97
CA ALA A 12 -10.02 -34.03 -13.36
C ALA A 12 -9.07 -33.30 -12.37
N GLU A 13 -8.32 -34.03 -11.57
CA GLU A 13 -7.31 -33.48 -10.67
C GLU A 13 -6.18 -32.78 -11.44
N LYS A 14 -5.68 -33.37 -12.52
CA LYS A 14 -4.66 -32.77 -13.37
C LYS A 14 -5.17 -31.47 -14.04
N HIS A 15 -6.42 -31.48 -14.49
CA HIS A 15 -7.02 -30.28 -15.08
C HIS A 15 -7.21 -29.19 -14.04
N ALA A 16 -7.66 -29.52 -12.83
CA ALA A 16 -7.81 -28.55 -11.75
C ALA A 16 -6.47 -27.94 -11.33
N GLU A 17 -5.42 -28.74 -11.27
CA GLU A 17 -4.06 -28.26 -10.96
C GLU A 17 -3.51 -27.38 -12.10
N SER A 18 -3.71 -27.77 -13.36
CA SER A 18 -3.33 -26.96 -14.52
C SER A 18 -4.05 -25.62 -14.54
N ASP A 19 -5.35 -25.61 -14.29
CA ASP A 19 -6.16 -24.39 -14.26
C ASP A 19 -5.76 -23.47 -13.12
N LYS A 20 -5.45 -24.04 -11.95
CA LYS A 20 -4.92 -23.28 -10.82
C LYS A 20 -3.60 -22.60 -11.17
N LYS A 21 -2.66 -23.33 -11.78
CA LYS A 21 -1.35 -22.78 -12.22
C LYS A 21 -1.54 -21.64 -13.24
N LYS A 22 -2.44 -21.80 -14.20
CA LYS A 22 -2.75 -20.76 -15.19
C LYS A 22 -3.33 -19.52 -14.51
N LYS A 23 -4.26 -19.69 -13.58
CA LYS A 23 -4.85 -18.59 -12.83
C LYS A 23 -3.80 -17.81 -12.03
N GLU A 24 -2.91 -18.51 -11.34
CA GLU A 24 -1.82 -17.89 -10.58
C GLU A 24 -0.85 -17.10 -11.49
N VAL A 25 -0.56 -17.59 -12.69
CA VAL A 25 0.25 -16.86 -13.68
C VAL A 25 -0.45 -15.60 -14.14
N VAL A 26 -1.77 -15.66 -14.44
CA VAL A 26 -2.55 -14.48 -14.84
C VAL A 26 -2.58 -13.43 -13.71
N GLU A 27 -2.77 -13.84 -12.48
CA GLU A 27 -2.75 -12.95 -11.32
C GLU A 27 -1.38 -12.26 -11.17
N LEU A 28 -0.28 -13.01 -11.34
CA LEU A 28 1.09 -12.46 -11.33
C LEU A 28 1.34 -11.48 -12.47
N LYS A 29 0.84 -11.75 -13.67
CA LYS A 29 0.92 -10.83 -14.81
C LYS A 29 0.19 -9.51 -14.52
N ASN A 30 -1.01 -9.57 -13.97
CA ASN A 30 -1.77 -8.39 -13.57
C ASN A 30 -1.07 -7.60 -12.45
N GLN A 31 -0.48 -8.30 -11.50
CA GLN A 31 0.32 -7.69 -10.44
C GLN A 31 1.57 -7.02 -11.00
N ALA A 32 2.25 -7.66 -11.94
CA ALA A 32 3.42 -7.11 -12.62
C ALA A 32 3.07 -5.82 -13.37
N ASP A 33 2.00 -5.80 -14.16
CA ASP A 33 1.55 -4.61 -14.88
C ASP A 33 1.20 -3.45 -13.93
N SER A 34 0.47 -3.74 -12.86
CA SER A 34 0.13 -2.74 -11.86
C SER A 34 1.37 -2.15 -11.17
N LEU A 35 2.34 -3.00 -10.83
CA LEU A 35 3.59 -2.60 -10.20
C LEU A 35 4.48 -1.77 -11.14
N ILE A 36 4.56 -2.15 -12.42
CA ILE A 36 5.26 -1.40 -13.46
C ILE A 36 4.68 0.01 -13.54
N HIS A 37 3.38 0.16 -13.73
CA HIS A 37 2.72 1.46 -13.84
C HIS A 37 2.90 2.33 -12.57
N ALA A 38 2.73 1.74 -11.40
CA ALA A 38 2.92 2.45 -10.13
C ALA A 38 4.37 2.94 -9.96
N THR A 39 5.34 2.09 -10.30
CA THR A 39 6.77 2.43 -10.19
C THR A 39 7.16 3.51 -11.21
N GLU A 40 6.71 3.42 -12.45
CA GLU A 40 6.95 4.45 -13.47
C GLU A 40 6.39 5.82 -13.07
N LYS A 41 5.16 5.83 -12.56
CA LYS A 41 4.54 7.06 -12.06
C LYS A 41 5.34 7.65 -10.91
N SER A 42 5.70 6.84 -9.93
CA SER A 42 6.48 7.28 -8.78
C SER A 42 7.88 7.79 -9.17
N LEU A 43 8.53 7.16 -10.15
CA LEU A 43 9.81 7.63 -10.69
C LEU A 43 9.69 8.97 -11.44
N LYS A 44 8.58 9.20 -12.15
CA LYS A 44 8.34 10.49 -12.81
C LYS A 44 8.11 11.62 -11.81
N GLU A 45 7.38 11.36 -10.75
CA GLU A 45 7.01 12.35 -9.74
C GLU A 45 8.14 12.61 -8.72
N HIS A 46 8.82 11.57 -8.30
CA HIS A 46 9.79 11.61 -7.19
C HIS A 46 11.22 11.17 -7.55
N GLY A 47 11.45 10.72 -8.78
CA GLY A 47 12.74 10.14 -9.18
C GLY A 47 13.93 11.12 -9.12
N SER A 48 13.69 12.43 -9.17
CA SER A 48 14.73 13.46 -8.99
C SER A 48 15.24 13.56 -7.55
N LYS A 49 14.50 13.02 -6.60
CA LYS A 49 14.75 13.10 -5.16
C LYS A 49 15.34 11.79 -4.61
N VAL A 50 15.34 10.75 -5.42
CA VAL A 50 15.97 9.45 -5.12
C VAL A 50 17.44 9.51 -5.49
N ARG A 51 18.29 8.85 -4.72
CA ARG A 51 19.72 8.75 -5.05
C ARG A 51 19.91 8.07 -6.41
N ALA A 52 20.87 8.56 -7.19
CA ALA A 52 21.11 8.05 -8.55
C ALA A 52 21.32 6.53 -8.61
N GLU A 53 22.00 5.96 -7.63
CA GLU A 53 22.23 4.50 -7.53
C GLU A 53 20.92 3.73 -7.26
N GLU A 54 20.07 4.25 -6.40
CA GLU A 54 18.78 3.61 -6.07
C GLU A 54 17.82 3.73 -7.25
N LYS A 55 17.78 4.89 -7.90
CA LYS A 55 17.01 5.12 -9.12
C LYS A 55 17.39 4.12 -10.21
N LYS A 56 18.70 3.94 -10.45
CA LYS A 56 19.21 2.99 -11.43
C LYS A 56 18.78 1.55 -11.13
N LYS A 57 18.86 1.12 -9.87
CA LYS A 57 18.39 -0.22 -9.46
C LYS A 57 16.90 -0.42 -9.69
N ILE A 58 16.09 0.60 -9.44
CA ILE A 58 14.65 0.56 -9.70
C ILE A 58 14.39 0.47 -11.20
N GLU A 59 15.06 1.27 -12.02
CA GLU A 59 14.94 1.25 -13.48
C GLU A 59 15.37 -0.11 -14.06
N GLU A 60 16.47 -0.68 -13.62
CA GLU A 60 16.96 -2.01 -14.04
C GLU A 60 15.95 -3.11 -13.66
N SER A 61 15.41 -3.07 -12.45
CA SER A 61 14.41 -4.05 -12.00
C SER A 61 13.10 -3.90 -12.75
N LEU A 62 12.71 -2.67 -13.07
CA LEU A 62 11.52 -2.35 -13.86
C LEU A 62 11.64 -2.87 -15.29
N GLU A 63 12.79 -2.66 -15.94
CA GLU A 63 13.04 -3.18 -17.28
C GLU A 63 13.10 -4.72 -17.29
N ALA A 64 13.73 -5.32 -16.27
CA ALA A 64 13.78 -6.77 -16.14
C ALA A 64 12.37 -7.37 -16.00
N LEU A 65 11.48 -6.75 -15.23
CA LEU A 65 10.10 -7.20 -15.10
C LEU A 65 9.31 -7.00 -16.41
N LYS A 66 9.49 -5.87 -17.10
CA LYS A 66 8.85 -5.62 -18.40
C LYS A 66 9.18 -6.68 -19.45
N LYS A 67 10.40 -7.18 -19.46
CA LYS A 67 10.84 -8.23 -20.39
C LYS A 67 10.17 -9.57 -20.15
N VAL A 68 9.81 -9.88 -18.92
CA VAL A 68 9.23 -11.17 -18.52
C VAL A 68 7.75 -11.10 -18.18
N LYS A 69 7.11 -9.93 -18.22
CA LYS A 69 5.71 -9.75 -17.82
C LYS A 69 4.72 -10.63 -18.60
N ASP A 70 5.05 -10.95 -19.84
CA ASP A 70 4.22 -11.79 -20.71
C ASP A 70 4.64 -13.29 -20.68
N SER A 71 5.69 -13.61 -19.90
CA SER A 71 6.15 -14.98 -19.71
C SER A 71 5.11 -15.82 -18.94
N ASP A 72 4.99 -17.08 -19.32
CA ASP A 72 4.17 -18.06 -18.59
C ASP A 72 4.92 -18.74 -17.45
N ASN A 73 6.19 -18.37 -17.22
CA ASN A 73 7.01 -18.88 -16.14
C ASN A 73 6.70 -18.16 -14.83
N LYS A 74 5.89 -18.82 -13.99
CA LYS A 74 5.46 -18.29 -12.68
C LYS A 74 6.62 -17.90 -11.77
N GLU A 75 7.67 -18.72 -11.70
CA GLU A 75 8.81 -18.50 -10.80
C GLU A 75 9.62 -17.29 -11.23
N GLU A 76 9.84 -17.15 -12.53
CA GLU A 76 10.56 -16.01 -13.10
C GLU A 76 9.77 -14.71 -12.87
N LEU A 77 8.47 -14.71 -13.18
CA LEU A 77 7.58 -13.56 -12.92
C LEU A 77 7.61 -13.15 -11.45
N LYS A 78 7.43 -14.12 -10.54
CA LYS A 78 7.44 -13.87 -9.11
C LYS A 78 8.76 -13.26 -8.65
N THR A 79 9.88 -13.84 -9.06
CA THR A 79 11.23 -13.34 -8.71
C THR A 79 11.42 -11.88 -9.17
N LYS A 80 10.97 -11.54 -10.37
CA LYS A 80 11.10 -10.17 -10.90
C LYS A 80 10.13 -9.19 -10.24
N VAL A 81 8.90 -9.63 -9.91
CA VAL A 81 7.94 -8.83 -9.11
C VAL A 81 8.51 -8.54 -7.73
N ASP A 82 9.06 -9.54 -7.05
CA ASP A 82 9.66 -9.37 -5.72
C ASP A 82 10.88 -8.43 -5.77
N ALA A 83 11.74 -8.56 -6.77
CA ALA A 83 12.89 -7.68 -6.96
C ALA A 83 12.48 -6.22 -7.18
N LEU A 84 11.49 -5.95 -8.03
CA LEU A 84 10.98 -4.59 -8.25
C LEU A 84 10.28 -4.05 -7.01
N THR A 85 9.54 -4.89 -6.28
CA THR A 85 8.90 -4.50 -5.01
C THR A 85 9.94 -4.04 -3.99
N GLN A 86 11.02 -4.81 -3.81
CA GLN A 86 12.10 -4.43 -2.89
C GLN A 86 12.81 -3.15 -3.32
N ALA A 87 13.08 -2.99 -4.62
CA ALA A 87 13.68 -1.76 -5.13
C ALA A 87 12.75 -0.54 -4.93
N SER A 88 11.45 -0.73 -5.10
CA SER A 88 10.44 0.33 -4.94
C SER A 88 10.21 0.72 -3.47
N MET A 89 10.54 -0.13 -2.49
CA MET A 89 10.46 0.23 -1.07
C MET A 89 11.32 1.45 -0.74
N LYS A 90 12.51 1.56 -1.32
CA LYS A 90 13.39 2.72 -1.16
C LYS A 90 12.75 4.01 -1.68
N LEU A 91 12.08 3.91 -2.82
CA LEU A 91 11.32 5.02 -3.39
C LEU A 91 10.17 5.43 -2.47
N GLY A 92 9.44 4.48 -1.90
CA GLY A 92 8.38 4.72 -0.92
C GLY A 92 8.89 5.44 0.35
N GLU A 93 10.05 5.06 0.87
CA GLU A 93 10.67 5.75 2.01
C GLU A 93 11.00 7.22 1.71
N VAL A 94 11.48 7.51 0.51
CA VAL A 94 11.79 8.88 0.08
C VAL A 94 10.49 9.69 -0.01
N ILE A 95 9.46 9.16 -0.65
CA ILE A 95 8.15 9.80 -0.78
C ILE A 95 7.55 10.10 0.60
N TYR A 96 7.63 9.15 1.51
CA TYR A 96 7.11 9.32 2.88
C TYR A 96 7.84 10.42 3.65
N LYS A 97 9.17 10.45 3.58
CA LYS A 97 9.98 11.50 4.22
C LYS A 97 9.65 12.88 3.68
N GLU A 98 9.42 12.99 2.38
CA GLU A 98 9.02 14.25 1.75
C GLU A 98 7.66 14.73 2.20
N ALA A 99 6.67 13.84 2.20
CA ALA A 99 5.33 14.16 2.69
C ALA A 99 5.36 14.67 4.13
N GLN A 100 6.19 14.08 4.99
CA GLN A 100 6.40 14.56 6.35
C GLN A 100 7.06 15.95 6.40
N GLN A 101 8.09 16.18 5.59
CA GLN A 101 8.77 17.48 5.55
C GLN A 101 7.86 18.58 5.03
N GLU A 102 7.06 18.31 4.02
CA GLU A 102 6.09 19.28 3.49
C GLU A 102 4.99 19.59 4.50
N ALA A 103 4.47 18.57 5.21
CA ALA A 103 3.51 18.78 6.27
C ALA A 103 4.06 19.66 7.41
N GLN A 104 5.31 19.42 7.82
CA GLN A 104 5.99 20.25 8.82
C GLN A 104 6.21 21.69 8.34
N LYS A 105 6.60 21.89 7.08
CA LYS A 105 6.77 23.24 6.50
C LYS A 105 5.44 23.99 6.41
N GLN A 106 4.35 23.31 6.10
CA GLN A 106 3.02 23.94 6.06
C GLN A 106 2.54 24.32 7.47
N GLN A 107 2.75 23.48 8.48
CA GLN A 107 2.45 23.83 9.87
C GLN A 107 3.31 24.99 10.39
N ALA A 108 4.59 25.04 10.02
CA ALA A 108 5.47 26.15 10.40
C ALA A 108 5.07 27.46 9.73
N LYS A 109 4.56 27.42 8.49
CA LYS A 109 4.03 28.61 7.79
C LYS A 109 2.73 29.10 8.40
N GLN A 110 1.82 28.20 8.82
CA GLN A 110 0.58 28.57 9.48
C GLN A 110 0.83 29.20 10.86
N ARG A 111 1.80 28.69 11.62
CA ARG A 111 2.19 29.31 12.91
C ARG A 111 2.83 30.71 12.78
N LYS A 112 3.42 31.02 11.63
CA LYS A 112 3.99 32.35 11.36
C LYS A 112 2.99 33.37 10.81
N SER A 113 1.82 32.93 10.37
CA SER A 113 0.77 33.80 9.83
C SER A 113 -0.34 34.16 10.84
N GLU A 114 -0.29 33.67 12.06
CA GLU A 114 -1.13 34.19 13.13
C GLU A 114 -0.48 35.43 13.73
N PRO A 115 -1.14 36.61 13.68
CA PRO A 115 -0.66 37.78 14.39
C PRO A 115 -0.71 37.54 15.88
N PRO A 116 0.24 38.09 16.67
CA PRO A 116 0.24 37.92 18.12
C PRO A 116 -1.05 38.51 18.69
N LYS A 117 -1.91 37.66 19.24
CA LYS A 117 -3.04 38.10 20.04
C LYS A 117 -2.49 38.78 21.28
N GLU A 118 -2.65 40.10 21.33
CA GLU A 118 -2.43 40.91 22.53
C GLU A 118 -3.13 40.26 23.72
N GLU A 119 -2.33 39.99 24.74
CA GLU A 119 -2.83 39.66 26.08
C GLU A 119 -3.62 40.83 26.63
N LYS A 120 -4.93 40.76 26.57
CA LYS A 120 -5.76 41.53 27.51
C LYS A 120 -5.98 40.70 28.76
N LYS A 121 -5.22 41.03 29.80
CA LYS A 121 -5.55 40.73 31.18
C LYS A 121 -6.99 41.13 31.46
N GLY A 122 -7.83 40.17 31.72
CA GLY A 122 -9.19 40.34 32.23
C GLY A 122 -9.56 39.17 33.12
N SER A 123 -9.43 39.42 34.41
CA SER A 123 -9.95 38.68 35.56
C SER A 123 -11.32 38.05 35.30
N GLY A 124 -11.49 36.75 35.61
CA GLY A 124 -12.83 36.16 35.67
C GLY A 124 -12.80 34.61 35.72
N LYS A 125 -12.53 34.09 36.86
CA LYS A 125 -13.05 32.92 37.57
C LYS A 125 -14.21 32.13 36.89
N LYS A 126 -14.02 30.76 36.85
CA LYS A 126 -15.02 29.68 36.74
C LYS A 126 -15.59 29.44 35.35
N GLU A 127 -15.17 28.32 34.79
CA GLU A 127 -15.97 27.11 34.61
C GLU A 127 -15.16 26.03 33.85
N GLU A 128 -14.40 25.31 34.61
CA GLU A 128 -14.01 23.95 34.25
C GLU A 128 -15.14 23.05 34.78
N LYS A 129 -15.76 22.37 33.88
CA LYS A 129 -16.51 21.11 34.00
C LYS A 129 -17.73 21.21 33.08
N VAL A 130 -17.64 20.63 31.96
CA VAL A 130 -18.74 19.95 31.24
C VAL A 130 -18.28 19.59 29.80
N VAL A 131 -17.34 18.69 29.64
CA VAL A 131 -17.12 18.05 28.32
C VAL A 131 -16.77 16.55 28.44
N ASP A 132 -16.61 16.03 29.67
CA ASP A 132 -16.16 14.63 29.86
C ASP A 132 -17.29 13.67 30.27
N ALA A 133 -18.53 14.11 30.36
CA ALA A 133 -19.65 13.27 30.80
C ALA A 133 -20.55 12.72 29.68
N GLU A 134 -20.38 13.14 28.42
CA GLU A 134 -21.27 12.72 27.32
C GLU A 134 -20.74 11.61 26.44
N PHE A 135 -19.52 11.15 26.64
CA PHE A 135 -18.92 10.12 25.79
C PHE A 135 -19.00 8.69 26.35
N GLU A 136 -19.48 8.48 27.56
CA GLU A 136 -19.55 7.14 28.20
C GLU A 136 -20.92 6.47 28.20
N GLU A 137 -21.99 7.14 27.74
CA GLU A 137 -23.36 6.60 27.85
C GLU A 137 -23.92 5.93 26.58
N VAL A 138 -23.21 5.90 25.48
CA VAL A 138 -23.73 5.30 24.21
C VAL A 138 -23.33 3.83 24.02
N ASN A 139 -22.50 3.27 24.89
CA ASN A 139 -21.96 1.91 24.68
C ASN A 139 -22.52 0.84 25.65
N LYS A 140 -23.68 1.06 26.27
CA LYS A 140 -24.26 0.11 27.22
C LYS A 140 -25.70 -0.30 27.00
N LYS A 141 -26.24 -0.15 25.76
CA LYS A 141 -27.65 -0.53 25.50
C LYS A 141 -27.91 -1.41 24.30
N ASP A 142 -26.98 -2.23 23.86
CA ASP A 142 -27.28 -3.25 22.84
C ASP A 142 -26.72 -4.63 23.17
N ASN A 143 -27.01 -5.12 24.37
CA ASN A 143 -26.77 -6.54 24.62
C ASN A 143 -27.79 -7.14 25.59
N LYS A 144 -29.08 -7.06 25.26
CA LYS A 144 -30.12 -7.90 25.87
C LYS A 144 -31.35 -7.99 24.99
N LYS A 145 -31.33 -8.88 24.01
CA LYS A 145 -32.50 -9.68 23.59
C LYS A 145 -32.11 -10.65 22.50
N SER A 146 -31.81 -11.85 22.88
CA SER A 146 -32.21 -13.07 22.18
C SER A 146 -32.04 -14.24 23.16
N ALA A 147 -33.08 -14.55 23.82
CA ALA A 147 -33.37 -15.90 24.29
C ALA A 147 -34.50 -16.44 23.44
#